data_3bee34c11cbfce3ad3b35399b1e6e7cf
#
_entry.id   3bee34c11cbfce3ad3b35399b1e6e7cf
#
_cell.length_a   1.000
_cell.length_b   1.000
_cell.length_c   1.000
_cell.angle_alpha   90.00
_cell.angle_beta   90.00
_cell.angle_gamma   90.00
#
_symmetry.space_group_name_H-M   'P 1'
#
loop_
_entity.id
_entity.type
_entity.pdbx_description
1 polymer ?
#
loop_
_entity_poly.entity_id
_entity_poly.type
_entity_poly.pdbx_seq_one_letter_code
_entity_poly.pdbx_strand_id
1 'polypeptide(L)'
;AGVSRLEMCIQCGTCGGSCPSAADMDHTPRMLFAMLRAGMRKDALMSNTPWICVSCYHCVVRCPQNVHIADVMYTLKGMAIEAKLYRASTAPDFSQTFVDMVEEYGRSFEFGLATRHYIKHFPLRLPSMAPMGFGMLTKQRMSMTPKRIKGMDQLKTILKKAKEVEAVHE
;
A
#
# COMPACT_ATOMS: atom_id res chain seq x y z
N ALA A 1 -0.26 -7.18 17.58
CA ALA A 1 -1.17 -6.05 17.86
C ALA A 1 -0.65 -5.09 18.94
N GLY A 2 0.34 -5.44 19.77
CA GLY A 2 0.80 -4.61 20.89
C GLY A 2 1.84 -3.53 20.58
N VAL A 3 2.23 -3.33 19.33
CA VAL A 3 3.37 -2.47 18.99
C VAL A 3 2.98 -1.05 18.59
N SER A 4 1.72 -0.81 18.24
CA SER A 4 1.29 0.49 17.69
C SER A 4 1.14 1.61 18.72
N ARG A 5 0.94 1.28 20.00
CA ARG A 5 0.71 2.24 21.10
C ARG A 5 -0.41 3.25 20.82
N LEU A 6 -1.42 2.84 20.05
CA LEU A 6 -2.52 3.72 19.62
C LEU A 6 -3.31 4.28 20.81
N GLU A 7 -3.42 3.52 21.89
CA GLU A 7 -4.06 3.90 23.15
C GLU A 7 -3.40 5.13 23.81
N MET A 8 -2.10 5.35 23.56
CA MET A 8 -1.34 6.49 24.09
C MET A 8 -1.60 7.79 23.32
N CYS A 9 -2.37 7.75 22.24
CA CYS A 9 -2.61 8.90 21.38
C CYS A 9 -3.37 10.03 22.12
N ILE A 10 -2.75 11.18 22.30
CA ILE A 10 -3.35 12.37 22.94
C ILE A 10 -4.08 13.29 21.95
N GLN A 11 -4.23 12.88 20.71
CA GLN A 11 -4.95 13.62 19.66
C GLN A 11 -4.36 15.03 19.35
N CYS A 12 -3.05 15.24 19.54
CA CYS A 12 -2.39 16.55 19.34
C CYS A 12 -2.39 17.05 17.88
N GLY A 13 -2.60 16.17 16.89
CA GLY A 13 -2.69 16.56 15.48
C GLY A 13 -1.37 16.66 14.72
N THR A 14 -0.22 16.55 15.38
CA THR A 14 1.12 16.66 14.75
C THR A 14 1.28 15.73 13.56
N CYS A 15 0.74 14.49 13.64
CA CYS A 15 0.80 13.52 12.56
C CYS A 15 0.04 13.95 11.30
N GLY A 16 -1.10 14.65 11.46
CA GLY A 16 -1.85 15.23 10.34
C GLY A 16 -1.15 16.43 9.74
N GLY A 17 -0.67 17.35 10.59
CA GLY A 17 0.00 18.57 10.14
C GLY A 17 1.37 18.32 9.48
N SER A 18 2.02 17.18 9.76
CA SER A 18 3.31 16.83 9.15
C SER A 18 3.20 15.84 7.98
N CYS A 19 2.00 15.37 7.67
CA CYS A 19 1.80 14.39 6.59
C CYS A 19 1.84 15.07 5.22
N PRO A 20 2.77 14.68 4.31
CA PRO A 20 2.84 15.28 2.98
C PRO A 20 1.63 14.93 2.11
N SER A 21 0.94 13.84 2.42
CA SER A 21 -0.22 13.35 1.67
C SER A 21 -1.56 13.69 2.35
N ALA A 22 -1.57 14.52 3.40
CA ALA A 22 -2.78 14.80 4.19
C ALA A 22 -3.92 15.41 3.36
N ALA A 23 -3.58 16.19 2.33
CA ALA A 23 -4.56 16.85 1.46
C ALA A 23 -5.36 15.86 0.59
N ASP A 24 -4.77 14.70 0.27
CA ASP A 24 -5.38 13.67 -0.58
C ASP A 24 -6.10 12.58 0.23
N MET A 25 -5.99 12.64 1.56
CA MET A 25 -6.61 11.68 2.48
C MET A 25 -8.04 12.09 2.84
N ASP A 26 -8.96 11.12 2.88
CA ASP A 26 -10.34 11.34 3.39
C ASP A 26 -10.30 11.85 4.85
N HIS A 27 -9.38 11.31 5.63
CA HIS A 27 -9.18 11.66 7.04
C HIS A 27 -7.68 11.78 7.34
N THR A 28 -7.30 12.81 8.08
CA THR A 28 -5.92 12.87 8.58
C THR A 28 -5.63 11.69 9.52
N PRO A 29 -4.36 11.30 9.72
CA PRO A 29 -4.02 10.23 10.66
C PRO A 29 -4.62 10.42 12.05
N ARG A 30 -4.65 11.66 12.56
CA ARG A 30 -5.30 11.98 13.84
C ARG A 30 -6.79 11.63 13.83
N MET A 31 -7.50 12.02 12.77
CA MET A 31 -8.95 11.81 12.65
C MET A 31 -9.27 10.32 12.52
N LEU A 32 -8.47 9.59 11.72
CA LEU A 32 -8.59 8.14 11.60
C LEU A 32 -8.43 7.45 12.97
N PHE A 33 -7.49 7.89 13.79
CA PHE A 33 -7.28 7.35 15.14
C PHE A 33 -8.44 7.68 16.10
N ALA A 34 -9.03 8.86 15.97
CA ALA A 34 -10.25 9.20 16.72
C ALA A 34 -11.40 8.27 16.34
N MET A 35 -11.59 7.98 15.06
CA MET A 35 -12.60 7.04 14.57
C MET A 35 -12.39 5.63 15.11
N LEU A 36 -11.14 5.13 15.10
CA LEU A 36 -10.81 3.81 15.65
C LEU A 36 -11.12 3.72 17.14
N ARG A 37 -10.79 4.75 17.91
CA ARG A 37 -11.10 4.83 19.36
C ARG A 37 -12.59 4.95 19.63
N ALA A 38 -13.35 5.56 18.73
CA ALA A 38 -14.81 5.65 18.79
C ALA A 38 -15.52 4.36 18.33
N GLY A 39 -14.77 3.31 17.94
CA GLY A 39 -15.36 2.05 17.46
C GLY A 39 -15.89 2.11 16.02
N MET A 40 -15.65 3.19 15.27
CA MET A 40 -16.08 3.37 13.89
C MET A 40 -15.20 2.54 12.91
N ARG A 41 -15.13 1.23 13.18
CA ARG A 41 -14.22 0.31 12.45
C ARG A 41 -14.50 0.31 10.95
N LYS A 42 -15.78 0.20 10.56
CA LYS A 42 -16.16 0.10 9.14
C LYS A 42 -15.74 1.35 8.37
N ASP A 43 -16.04 2.54 8.89
CA ASP A 43 -15.72 3.80 8.22
C ASP A 43 -14.21 4.04 8.15
N ALA A 44 -13.48 3.67 9.20
CA ALA A 44 -12.02 3.74 9.22
C ALA A 44 -11.37 2.83 8.16
N LEU A 45 -11.85 1.58 8.00
CA LEU A 45 -11.34 0.64 7.01
C LEU A 45 -11.73 1.03 5.56
N MET A 46 -12.89 1.64 5.37
CA MET A 46 -13.34 2.12 4.06
C MET A 46 -12.68 3.44 3.63
N SER A 47 -11.96 4.10 4.52
CA SER A 47 -11.23 5.34 4.23
C SER A 47 -10.06 5.09 3.26
N ASN A 48 -9.77 6.07 2.40
CA ASN A 48 -8.58 6.02 1.54
C ASN A 48 -7.28 6.29 2.31
N THR A 49 -7.35 6.82 3.54
CA THR A 49 -6.20 7.28 4.32
C THR A 49 -5.07 6.26 4.44
N PRO A 50 -5.32 4.97 4.80
CA PRO A 50 -4.25 3.98 4.83
C PRO A 50 -3.59 3.77 3.45
N TRP A 51 -4.37 3.86 2.36
CA TRP A 51 -3.89 3.60 0.99
C TRP A 51 -3.02 4.73 0.43
N ILE A 52 -3.33 5.98 0.81
CA ILE A 52 -2.57 7.18 0.42
C ILE A 52 -1.27 7.33 1.24
N CYS A 53 -1.15 6.57 2.34
CA CYS A 53 0.06 6.61 3.17
C CYS A 53 1.28 6.09 2.40
N VAL A 54 2.27 6.96 2.20
CA VAL A 54 3.54 6.66 1.51
C VAL A 54 4.65 6.18 2.46
N SER A 55 4.32 5.91 3.73
CA SER A 55 5.25 5.37 4.72
C SER A 55 6.54 6.18 4.90
N CYS A 56 6.45 7.50 4.86
CA CYS A 56 7.60 8.39 5.04
C CYS A 56 8.07 8.54 6.49
N TYR A 57 7.33 7.99 7.46
CA TYR A 57 7.60 7.97 8.91
C TYR A 57 7.68 9.36 9.60
N HIS A 58 7.45 10.47 8.91
CA HIS A 58 7.44 11.81 9.53
C HIS A 58 6.49 11.90 10.73
N CYS A 59 5.32 11.29 10.63
CA CYS A 59 4.33 11.26 11.72
C CYS A 59 4.82 10.46 12.94
N VAL A 60 5.60 9.41 12.74
CA VAL A 60 6.15 8.57 13.82
C VAL A 60 7.22 9.35 14.58
N VAL A 61 8.20 9.90 13.86
CA VAL A 61 9.33 10.65 14.46
C VAL A 61 8.86 11.88 15.25
N ARG A 62 7.77 12.53 14.80
CA ARG A 62 7.23 13.73 15.42
C ARG A 62 6.18 13.47 16.50
N CYS A 63 5.82 12.21 16.74
CA CYS A 63 4.80 11.87 17.72
C CYS A 63 5.31 12.03 19.15
N PRO A 64 4.73 12.92 20.00
CA PRO A 64 5.18 13.11 21.37
C PRO A 64 4.92 11.87 22.26
N GLN A 65 4.00 10.99 21.84
CA GLN A 65 3.65 9.78 22.55
C GLN A 65 4.28 8.52 21.93
N ASN A 66 5.18 8.69 20.95
CA ASN A 66 5.84 7.59 20.26
C ASN A 66 4.86 6.52 19.73
N VAL A 67 3.74 6.99 19.17
CA VAL A 67 2.78 6.11 18.48
C VAL A 67 3.35 5.72 17.12
N HIS A 68 3.33 4.43 16.80
CA HIS A 68 3.83 3.89 15.54
C HIS A 68 2.76 4.00 14.44
N ILE A 69 2.52 5.22 13.98
CA ILE A 69 1.42 5.58 13.09
C ILE A 69 1.49 4.85 11.75
N ALA A 70 2.69 4.70 11.18
CA ALA A 70 2.88 4.00 9.91
C ALA A 70 2.48 2.51 10.03
N ASP A 71 2.80 1.86 11.15
CA ASP A 71 2.46 0.45 11.38
C ASP A 71 0.96 0.26 11.54
N VAL A 72 0.27 1.24 12.18
CA VAL A 72 -1.21 1.25 12.22
C VAL A 72 -1.79 1.31 10.82
N MET A 73 -1.22 2.14 9.92
CA MET A 73 -1.70 2.22 8.53
C MET A 73 -1.53 0.89 7.78
N TYR A 74 -0.42 0.17 8.00
CA TYR A 74 -0.23 -1.17 7.42
C TYR A 74 -1.23 -2.18 7.96
N THR A 75 -1.42 -2.20 9.28
CA THR A 75 -2.43 -3.08 9.92
C THR A 75 -3.82 -2.82 9.36
N LEU A 76 -4.21 -1.54 9.21
CA LEU A 76 -5.50 -1.18 8.63
C LEU A 76 -5.65 -1.62 7.16
N LYS A 77 -4.58 -1.56 6.36
CA LYS A 77 -4.59 -2.10 4.99
C LYS A 77 -4.88 -3.60 4.99
N GLY A 78 -4.17 -4.38 5.82
CA GLY A 78 -4.39 -5.82 5.96
C GLY A 78 -5.83 -6.12 6.34
N MET A 79 -6.31 -5.51 7.44
CA MET A 79 -7.68 -5.70 7.92
C MET A 79 -8.75 -5.28 6.89
N ALA A 80 -8.49 -4.25 6.08
CA ALA A 80 -9.42 -3.82 5.03
C ALA A 80 -9.50 -4.85 3.90
N ILE A 81 -8.36 -5.48 3.53
CA ILE A 81 -8.31 -6.54 2.52
C ILE A 81 -9.06 -7.78 3.01
N GLU A 82 -8.76 -8.27 4.22
CA GLU A 82 -9.40 -9.45 4.82
C GLU A 82 -10.91 -9.26 4.94
N ALA A 83 -11.35 -8.10 5.44
CA ALA A 83 -12.76 -7.78 5.60
C ALA A 83 -13.46 -7.39 4.28
N LYS A 84 -12.73 -7.25 3.17
CA LYS A 84 -13.22 -6.70 1.88
C LYS A 84 -13.90 -5.32 2.06
N LEU A 85 -13.43 -4.54 3.02
CA LEU A 85 -13.91 -3.21 3.37
C LEU A 85 -12.95 -2.15 2.83
N TYR A 86 -12.90 -2.02 1.52
CA TYR A 86 -12.21 -0.91 0.85
C TYR A 86 -13.08 -0.39 -0.29
N ARG A 87 -13.00 0.90 -0.54
CA ARG A 87 -13.65 1.46 -1.72
C ARG A 87 -13.04 0.82 -2.96
N ALA A 88 -13.83 0.67 -4.02
CA ALA A 88 -13.36 0.23 -5.32
C ALA A 88 -12.34 1.26 -5.86
N SER A 89 -11.18 1.30 -5.24
CA SER A 89 -10.05 2.12 -5.61
C SER A 89 -9.02 1.26 -6.32
N THR A 90 -8.28 1.88 -7.21
CA THR A 90 -7.22 1.20 -7.96
C THR A 90 -6.03 0.82 -7.09
N ALA A 91 -5.90 1.38 -5.87
CA ALA A 91 -4.74 1.20 -5.00
C ALA A 91 -4.58 -0.24 -4.46
N PRO A 92 -5.63 -0.92 -3.93
CA PRO A 92 -5.51 -2.31 -3.52
C PRO A 92 -5.15 -3.24 -4.68
N ASP A 93 -5.81 -3.06 -5.82
CA ASP A 93 -5.56 -3.87 -7.02
C ASP A 93 -4.15 -3.64 -7.60
N PHE A 94 -3.66 -2.41 -7.54
CA PHE A 94 -2.29 -2.09 -7.95
C PHE A 94 -1.28 -2.80 -7.04
N SER A 95 -1.49 -2.73 -5.73
CA SER A 95 -0.64 -3.40 -4.75
C SER A 95 -0.63 -4.91 -4.95
N GLN A 96 -1.80 -5.53 -5.16
CA GLN A 96 -1.91 -6.96 -5.44
C GLN A 96 -1.17 -7.34 -6.73
N THR A 97 -1.41 -6.61 -7.81
CA THR A 97 -0.72 -6.84 -9.09
C THR A 97 0.80 -6.71 -8.96
N PHE A 98 1.27 -5.78 -8.12
CA PHE A 98 2.70 -5.62 -7.83
C PHE A 98 3.26 -6.84 -7.09
N VAL A 99 2.57 -7.30 -6.03
CA VAL A 99 2.97 -8.48 -5.26
C VAL A 99 3.00 -9.72 -6.14
N ASP A 100 1.96 -9.96 -6.95
CA ASP A 100 1.88 -11.09 -7.87
C ASP A 100 3.08 -11.11 -8.84
N MET A 101 3.48 -9.93 -9.35
CA MET A 101 4.67 -9.82 -10.21
C MET A 101 5.97 -10.12 -9.48
N VAL A 102 6.11 -9.65 -8.23
CA VAL A 102 7.29 -9.95 -7.42
C VAL A 102 7.36 -11.44 -7.09
N GLU A 103 6.24 -12.09 -6.82
CA GLU A 103 6.17 -13.54 -6.62
C GLU A 103 6.51 -14.33 -7.90
N GLU A 104 6.11 -13.83 -9.08
CA GLU A 104 6.31 -14.50 -10.37
C GLU A 104 7.73 -14.32 -10.94
N TYR A 105 8.30 -13.11 -10.81
CA TYR A 105 9.58 -12.74 -11.43
C TYR A 105 10.71 -12.48 -10.44
N GLY A 106 10.41 -12.34 -9.15
CA GLY A 106 11.33 -11.93 -8.11
C GLY A 106 11.64 -10.43 -8.09
N ARG A 107 11.03 -9.66 -8.99
CA ARG A 107 11.19 -8.21 -9.11
C ARG A 107 10.00 -7.57 -9.81
N SER A 108 9.87 -6.26 -9.68
CA SER A 108 8.88 -5.52 -10.45
C SER A 108 9.18 -5.57 -11.95
N PHE A 109 8.11 -5.58 -12.74
CA PHE A 109 8.15 -5.45 -14.19
C PHE A 109 7.21 -4.32 -14.60
N GLU A 110 7.78 -3.12 -14.75
CA GLU A 110 7.06 -1.86 -14.83
C GLU A 110 6.09 -1.81 -16.02
N PHE A 111 6.51 -2.30 -17.18
CA PHE A 111 5.65 -2.35 -18.38
C PHE A 111 4.44 -3.27 -18.14
N GLY A 112 4.66 -4.46 -17.60
CA GLY A 112 3.59 -5.41 -17.29
C GLY A 112 2.65 -4.87 -16.22
N LEU A 113 3.18 -4.23 -15.18
CA LEU A 113 2.41 -3.61 -14.10
C LEU A 113 1.49 -2.50 -14.64
N ALA A 114 2.07 -1.56 -15.40
CA ALA A 114 1.32 -0.49 -16.04
C ALA A 114 0.24 -1.05 -16.96
N THR A 115 0.58 -1.97 -17.85
CA THR A 115 -0.35 -2.55 -18.82
C THR A 115 -1.50 -3.28 -18.14
N ARG A 116 -1.22 -4.17 -17.16
CA ARG A 116 -2.26 -4.90 -16.42
C ARG A 116 -3.20 -3.93 -15.68
N HIS A 117 -2.63 -2.92 -15.02
CA HIS A 117 -3.40 -1.93 -14.27
C HIS A 117 -4.29 -1.10 -15.19
N TYR A 118 -3.75 -0.57 -16.30
CA TYR A 118 -4.53 0.26 -17.23
C TYR A 118 -5.60 -0.54 -17.98
N ILE A 119 -5.32 -1.77 -18.40
CA ILE A 119 -6.33 -2.63 -19.06
C ILE A 119 -7.49 -2.90 -18.08
N LYS A 120 -7.21 -3.15 -16.81
CA LYS A 120 -8.23 -3.48 -15.82
C LYS A 120 -9.09 -2.27 -15.42
N HIS A 121 -8.46 -1.10 -15.22
CA HIS A 121 -9.14 0.06 -14.60
C HIS A 121 -9.43 1.21 -15.57
N PHE A 122 -8.62 1.38 -16.60
CA PHE A 122 -8.70 2.55 -17.50
C PHE A 122 -8.51 2.17 -18.98
N PRO A 123 -9.27 1.20 -19.53
CA PRO A 123 -9.04 0.72 -20.89
C PRO A 123 -9.15 1.83 -21.93
N LEU A 124 -10.05 2.80 -21.73
CA LEU A 124 -10.23 3.93 -22.66
C LEU A 124 -9.08 4.95 -22.61
N ARG A 125 -8.25 4.94 -21.57
CA ARG A 125 -7.08 5.84 -21.45
C ARG A 125 -5.79 5.23 -22.00
N LEU A 126 -5.79 3.96 -22.36
CA LEU A 126 -4.62 3.27 -22.90
C LEU A 126 -4.02 3.98 -24.14
N PRO A 127 -4.83 4.42 -25.13
CA PRO A 127 -4.31 5.12 -26.31
C PRO A 127 -3.64 6.45 -25.96
N SER A 128 -4.15 7.18 -24.98
CA SER A 128 -3.57 8.49 -24.58
C SER A 128 -2.22 8.34 -23.87
N MET A 129 -1.92 7.16 -23.31
CA MET A 129 -0.64 6.85 -22.67
C MET A 129 0.41 6.32 -23.65
N ALA A 130 0.02 5.95 -24.86
CA ALA A 130 0.91 5.38 -25.87
C ALA A 130 2.12 6.26 -26.18
N PRO A 131 2.00 7.60 -26.35
CA PRO A 131 3.16 8.47 -26.62
C PRO A 131 4.19 8.45 -25.47
N MET A 132 3.72 8.45 -24.22
CA MET A 132 4.59 8.37 -23.04
C MET A 132 5.30 7.02 -22.97
N GLY A 133 4.56 5.92 -23.16
CA GLY A 133 5.10 4.56 -23.20
C GLY A 133 6.17 4.40 -24.29
N PHE A 134 5.88 4.90 -25.49
CA PHE A 134 6.84 4.89 -26.61
C PHE A 134 8.10 5.70 -26.31
N GLY A 135 7.94 6.89 -25.69
CA GLY A 135 9.08 7.71 -25.27
C GLY A 135 9.95 7.03 -24.20
N MET A 136 9.37 6.24 -23.32
CA MET A 136 10.12 5.45 -22.33
C MET A 136 10.86 4.27 -22.96
N LEU A 137 10.26 3.62 -23.94
CA LEU A 137 10.87 2.50 -24.69
C LEU A 137 12.05 2.98 -25.52
N THR A 138 11.91 4.08 -26.28
CA THR A 138 12.99 4.64 -27.12
C THR A 138 14.18 5.09 -26.30
N LYS A 139 13.96 5.54 -25.05
CA LYS A 139 15.02 5.94 -24.11
C LYS A 139 15.55 4.76 -23.27
N GLN A 140 15.17 3.54 -23.59
CA GLN A 140 15.58 2.31 -22.88
C GLN A 140 15.32 2.35 -21.36
N ARG A 141 14.33 3.13 -20.92
CA ARG A 141 13.96 3.25 -19.50
C ARG A 141 12.95 2.20 -19.04
N MET A 142 12.37 1.47 -19.98
CA MET A 142 11.38 0.44 -19.72
C MET A 142 11.70 -0.81 -20.53
N SER A 143 11.78 -1.95 -19.85
CA SER A 143 11.96 -3.25 -20.50
C SER A 143 10.61 -3.80 -20.97
N MET A 144 10.53 -4.29 -22.20
CA MET A 144 9.32 -4.97 -22.72
C MET A 144 9.22 -6.44 -22.27
N THR A 145 10.33 -7.02 -21.84
CA THR A 145 10.37 -8.42 -21.41
C THR A 145 10.64 -8.52 -19.91
N PRO A 146 9.89 -9.36 -19.19
CA PRO A 146 10.15 -9.58 -17.78
C PRO A 146 11.48 -10.30 -17.60
N LYS A 147 12.30 -9.82 -16.67
CA LYS A 147 13.54 -10.48 -16.27
C LYS A 147 13.32 -11.15 -14.92
N ARG A 148 13.67 -12.43 -14.81
CA ARG A 148 13.64 -13.16 -13.54
C ARG A 148 14.96 -12.99 -12.80
N ILE A 149 14.89 -12.98 -11.48
CA ILE A 149 16.10 -13.04 -10.64
C ILE A 149 16.71 -14.44 -10.69
N LYS A 150 18.01 -14.57 -10.47
CA LYS A 150 18.72 -15.86 -10.51
C LYS A 150 18.27 -16.82 -9.38
N GLY A 151 17.86 -16.27 -8.23
CA GLY A 151 17.49 -17.02 -7.02
C GLY A 151 15.98 -17.28 -6.87
N MET A 152 15.23 -17.50 -7.96
CA MET A 152 13.77 -17.71 -7.90
C MET A 152 13.34 -18.86 -6.99
N ASP A 153 14.08 -19.96 -6.97
CA ASP A 153 13.73 -21.14 -6.15
C ASP A 153 13.91 -20.84 -4.66
N GLN A 154 14.94 -20.04 -4.33
CA GLN A 154 15.18 -19.57 -2.96
C GLN A 154 14.05 -18.63 -2.53
N LEU A 155 13.65 -17.67 -3.39
CA LEU A 155 12.55 -16.76 -3.12
C LEU A 155 11.24 -17.52 -2.88
N LYS A 156 10.90 -18.48 -3.74
CA LYS A 156 9.70 -19.33 -3.57
C LYS A 156 9.72 -20.09 -2.25
N THR A 157 10.87 -20.62 -1.85
CA THR A 157 11.02 -21.33 -0.57
C THR A 157 10.80 -20.38 0.61
N ILE A 158 11.35 -19.16 0.54
CA ILE A 158 11.16 -18.12 1.57
C ILE A 158 9.69 -17.74 1.68
N LEU A 159 9.04 -17.43 0.55
CA LEU A 159 7.63 -17.04 0.51
C LEU A 159 6.71 -18.15 1.04
N LYS A 160 7.00 -19.42 0.68
CA LYS A 160 6.24 -20.56 1.20
C LYS A 160 6.36 -20.64 2.72
N LYS A 161 7.59 -20.56 3.25
CA LYS A 161 7.81 -20.57 4.69
C LYS A 161 7.18 -19.39 5.42
N ALA A 162 7.23 -18.21 4.84
CA ALA A 162 6.58 -17.02 5.41
C ALA A 162 5.06 -17.22 5.53
N LYS A 163 4.41 -17.72 4.46
CA LYS A 163 2.96 -18.04 4.48
C LYS A 163 2.62 -19.15 5.49
N GLU A 164 3.47 -20.15 5.67
CA GLU A 164 3.29 -21.19 6.69
C GLU A 164 3.34 -20.63 8.12
N VAL A 165 4.27 -19.70 8.38
CA VAL A 165 4.41 -19.04 9.71
C VAL A 165 3.22 -18.11 9.98
N GLU A 166 2.75 -17.38 8.97
CA GLU A 166 1.59 -16.48 9.08
C GLU A 166 0.32 -17.27 9.42
N ALA A 167 0.09 -18.41 8.75
CA ALA A 167 -1.05 -19.29 9.01
C ALA A 167 -1.07 -19.92 10.42
N VAL A 168 0.07 -19.97 11.11
CA VAL A 168 0.15 -20.47 12.52
C VAL A 168 -0.20 -19.39 13.53
N HIS A 169 -0.13 -18.11 13.14
CA HIS A 169 -0.41 -16.96 14.01
C HIS A 169 -1.82 -16.36 13.85
N GLU A 170 -2.64 -16.89 12.95
CA GLU A 170 -4.09 -16.62 12.83
C GLU A 170 -4.90 -17.59 13.73
#